data_0d49667b161688605b70c67cf1317b6b
#
_entry.id   0d49667b161688605b70c67cf1317b6b
#
_cell.length_a   1.000
_cell.length_b   1.000
_cell.length_c   1.000
_cell.angle_alpha   90.00
_cell.angle_beta   90.00
_cell.angle_gamma   90.00
#
_symmetry.space_group_name_H-M   'P 1'
#
loop_
_entity.id
_entity.type
_entity.pdbx_description
1 polymer ?
#
loop_
_entity_poly.entity_id
_entity_poly.type
_entity_poly.pdbx_seq_one_letter_code
_entity_poly.pdbx_strand_id
1 'polypeptide(L)'
;EEGSSIVKFYEKLPAEQGEHRQDFILEKKSYETRFRMIVVGDPQVKSMASLERFKNETITAINETIGKSGNLPCYIISTGDNFESNHHDDGLYLANVKEVMGGTLCPFFVINGNHDKDAGKGDAATEHKDCFGPMNYSFNIGGAHFVCLDNIRFSNDTDYSTGFTDAQIEWLEQDLKTVSTSRILVLIMHAPLRSNFTNKDAFWSLLQSFGEVHIFAGHTHDNENVTLKTPKEIYQHVHGTACGAWWKSDICADGTPNGY
;
A
#
# COMPACT_ATOMS: atom_id res chain seq x y z
N GLU A 1 16.56 -8.08 -4.16
CA GLU A 1 17.67 -7.23 -4.65
C GLU A 1 18.47 -6.79 -3.43
N GLU A 2 19.78 -7.07 -3.45
CA GLU A 2 20.66 -6.75 -2.33
C GLU A 2 20.67 -5.21 -2.13
N GLY A 3 20.32 -4.76 -0.93
CA GLY A 3 20.30 -3.33 -0.58
C GLY A 3 18.98 -2.59 -0.77
N SER A 4 17.93 -3.21 -1.31
CA SER A 4 16.60 -2.58 -1.40
C SER A 4 15.77 -2.80 -0.12
N SER A 5 15.09 -1.77 0.37
CA SER A 5 14.17 -1.84 1.50
C SER A 5 12.78 -2.38 1.14
N ILE A 6 12.47 -2.50 -0.15
CA ILE A 6 11.17 -3.02 -0.63
C ILE A 6 10.97 -4.45 -0.16
N VAL A 7 9.86 -4.69 0.52
CA VAL A 7 9.47 -6.03 0.96
C VAL A 7 8.83 -6.78 -0.20
N LYS A 8 9.45 -7.91 -0.57
CA LYS A 8 8.94 -8.82 -1.58
C LYS A 8 8.60 -10.16 -0.95
N PHE A 9 7.33 -10.56 -1.03
CA PHE A 9 6.79 -11.71 -0.29
C PHE A 9 6.97 -13.05 -0.97
N TYR A 10 7.24 -13.07 -2.28
CA TYR A 10 7.44 -14.32 -3.00
C TYR A 10 8.38 -14.14 -4.18
N GLU A 11 8.93 -15.25 -4.64
CA GLU A 11 9.52 -15.36 -5.97
C GLU A 11 8.57 -16.11 -6.89
N LYS A 12 8.55 -15.76 -8.18
CA LYS A 12 7.73 -16.48 -9.17
C LYS A 12 8.22 -17.92 -9.25
N LEU A 13 7.32 -18.87 -8.96
CA LEU A 13 7.60 -20.28 -9.18
C LEU A 13 7.61 -20.58 -10.68
N PRO A 14 8.48 -21.49 -11.15
CA PRO A 14 8.46 -21.94 -12.54
C PRO A 14 7.09 -22.49 -12.94
N ALA A 15 6.59 -22.11 -14.11
CA ALA A 15 5.32 -22.59 -14.65
C ALA A 15 5.39 -24.02 -15.21
N GLU A 16 6.54 -24.66 -15.15
CA GLU A 16 6.78 -26.02 -15.65
C GLU A 16 6.06 -27.07 -14.80
N GLN A 17 5.58 -28.14 -15.45
CA GLN A 17 4.97 -29.25 -14.73
C GLN A 17 6.05 -30.04 -13.99
N GLY A 18 5.82 -30.33 -12.72
CA GLY A 18 6.73 -31.10 -11.89
C GLY A 18 6.65 -30.75 -10.40
N GLU A 19 7.44 -31.41 -9.60
CA GLU A 19 7.62 -31.06 -8.19
C GLU A 19 8.65 -29.93 -8.10
N HIS A 20 8.28 -28.82 -7.46
CA HIS A 20 9.15 -27.70 -7.21
C HIS A 20 9.38 -27.56 -5.69
N ARG A 21 10.64 -27.43 -5.29
CA ARG A 21 11.01 -27.14 -3.91
C ARG A 21 11.45 -25.68 -3.81
N GLN A 22 10.79 -24.92 -2.93
CA GLN A 22 11.16 -23.55 -2.58
C GLN A 22 11.46 -23.50 -1.07
N ASP A 23 12.70 -23.25 -0.73
CA ASP A 23 13.13 -23.10 0.67
C ASP A 23 13.14 -21.60 1.03
N PHE A 24 12.59 -21.26 2.19
CA PHE A 24 12.60 -19.91 2.73
C PHE A 24 13.52 -19.86 3.96
N ILE A 25 14.45 -18.93 3.96
CA ILE A 25 15.30 -18.66 5.11
C ILE A 25 14.57 -17.69 6.04
N LEU A 26 14.25 -18.15 7.25
CA LEU A 26 13.58 -17.34 8.25
C LEU A 26 14.56 -16.94 9.35
N GLU A 27 14.63 -15.66 9.64
CA GLU A 27 15.36 -15.13 10.79
C GLU A 27 14.41 -14.93 11.98
N LYS A 28 14.80 -15.47 13.13
CA LYS A 28 14.06 -15.24 14.37
C LYS A 28 14.28 -13.81 14.86
N LYS A 29 13.23 -13.00 14.86
CA LYS A 29 13.23 -11.67 15.47
C LYS A 29 12.64 -11.69 16.87
N SER A 30 13.03 -10.74 17.72
CA SER A 30 12.39 -10.47 18.98
C SER A 30 10.97 -9.94 18.73
N TYR A 31 10.05 -10.25 19.67
CA TYR A 31 8.70 -9.70 19.61
C TYR A 31 8.73 -8.18 19.84
N GLU A 32 8.21 -7.43 18.90
CA GLU A 32 8.18 -5.97 18.95
C GLU A 32 6.90 -5.50 19.66
N THR A 33 7.04 -4.93 20.84
CA THR A 33 5.90 -4.36 21.58
C THR A 33 5.57 -2.94 21.18
N ARG A 34 6.50 -2.25 20.53
CA ARG A 34 6.36 -0.88 20.03
C ARG A 34 7.12 -0.76 18.70
N PHE A 35 6.53 -0.11 17.75
CA PHE A 35 7.14 0.23 16.45
C PHE A 35 6.55 1.53 15.91
N ARG A 36 7.17 2.09 14.90
CA ARG A 36 6.64 3.21 14.11
C ARG A 36 6.24 2.71 12.74
N MET A 37 5.02 3.03 12.32
CA MET A 37 4.58 2.88 10.93
C MET A 37 4.53 4.28 10.30
N ILE A 38 5.21 4.45 9.17
CA ILE A 38 5.14 5.64 8.32
C ILE A 38 4.23 5.29 7.16
N VAL A 39 3.18 6.07 6.96
CA VAL A 39 2.22 5.87 5.87
C VAL A 39 2.49 6.92 4.80
N VAL A 40 2.62 6.47 3.56
CA VAL A 40 2.89 7.31 2.39
C VAL A 40 1.67 7.23 1.48
N GLY A 41 0.97 8.35 1.33
CA GLY A 41 -0.19 8.47 0.45
C GLY A 41 0.20 8.92 -0.94
N ASP A 42 -0.33 8.28 -1.96
CA ASP A 42 -0.45 8.73 -3.35
C ASP A 42 0.76 9.52 -3.90
N PRO A 43 1.96 8.95 -4.01
CA PRO A 43 3.10 9.65 -4.60
C PRO A 43 2.86 10.10 -6.04
N GLN A 44 2.12 9.33 -6.81
CA GLN A 44 1.70 9.61 -8.20
C GLN A 44 2.82 10.19 -9.07
N VAL A 45 3.99 9.56 -9.02
CA VAL A 45 5.17 9.99 -9.79
C VAL A 45 4.90 9.85 -11.28
N LYS A 46 4.97 10.96 -12.04
CA LYS A 46 4.65 10.99 -13.47
C LYS A 46 5.73 11.61 -14.36
N SER A 47 6.76 12.21 -13.77
CA SER A 47 7.85 12.86 -14.49
C SER A 47 9.17 12.63 -13.77
N MET A 48 10.28 12.80 -14.48
CA MET A 48 11.61 12.77 -13.85
C MET A 48 11.74 13.85 -12.76
N ALA A 49 11.14 15.01 -12.96
CA ALA A 49 11.12 16.09 -11.97
C ALA A 49 10.37 15.67 -10.70
N SER A 50 9.18 15.04 -10.83
CA SER A 50 8.45 14.53 -9.67
C SER A 50 9.17 13.35 -9.00
N LEU A 51 9.88 12.50 -9.75
CA LEU A 51 10.72 11.44 -9.19
C LEU A 51 11.86 12.01 -8.34
N GLU A 52 12.56 13.04 -8.84
CA GLU A 52 13.62 13.73 -8.10
C GLU A 52 13.07 14.40 -6.84
N ARG A 53 11.90 15.02 -6.90
CA ARG A 53 11.24 15.58 -5.71
C ARG A 53 10.88 14.49 -4.71
N PHE A 54 10.25 13.41 -5.15
CA PHE A 54 9.90 12.29 -4.28
C PHE A 54 11.14 11.76 -3.56
N LYS A 55 12.26 11.60 -4.27
CA LYS A 55 13.55 11.18 -3.71
C LYS A 55 14.10 12.19 -2.71
N ASN A 56 14.23 13.46 -3.12
CA ASN A 56 14.97 14.46 -2.38
C ASN A 56 14.17 15.09 -1.23
N GLU A 57 12.83 15.07 -1.32
CA GLU A 57 11.95 15.62 -0.29
C GLU A 57 11.34 14.50 0.55
N THR A 58 10.45 13.68 -0.01
CA THR A 58 9.68 12.68 0.74
C THR A 58 10.57 11.57 1.31
N ILE A 59 11.36 10.90 0.47
CA ILE A 59 12.23 9.79 0.92
C ILE A 59 13.31 10.30 1.88
N THR A 60 13.84 11.48 1.64
CA THR A 60 14.80 12.13 2.55
C THR A 60 14.17 12.42 3.91
N ALA A 61 12.96 13.02 3.96
CA ALA A 61 12.25 13.28 5.20
C ALA A 61 11.89 12.01 5.97
N ILE A 62 11.51 10.94 5.24
CA ILE A 62 11.29 9.61 5.83
C ILE A 62 12.57 9.10 6.49
N ASN A 63 13.71 9.11 5.78
CA ASN A 63 14.98 8.62 6.30
C ASN A 63 15.47 9.45 7.50
N GLU A 64 15.28 10.75 7.48
CA GLU A 64 15.56 11.61 8.65
C GLU A 64 14.67 11.24 9.84
N THR A 65 13.38 10.97 9.60
CA THR A 65 12.44 10.55 10.65
C THR A 65 12.83 9.21 11.26
N ILE A 66 13.28 8.25 10.42
CA ILE A 66 13.81 6.96 10.88
C ILE A 66 15.07 7.20 11.72
N GLY A 67 16.01 8.03 11.24
CA GLY A 67 17.24 8.38 11.98
C GLY A 67 16.99 9.00 13.36
N LYS A 68 15.91 9.76 13.50
CA LYS A 68 15.47 10.36 14.78
C LYS A 68 14.69 9.39 15.68
N SER A 69 14.36 8.19 15.21
CA SER A 69 13.53 7.21 15.96
C SER A 69 14.31 6.45 17.05
N GLY A 70 15.62 6.59 17.09
CA GLY A 70 16.48 5.86 18.02
C GLY A 70 16.44 4.35 17.71
N ASN A 71 16.18 3.54 18.75
CA ASN A 71 16.09 2.08 18.60
C ASN A 71 14.65 1.58 18.33
N LEU A 72 13.70 2.48 18.06
CA LEU A 72 12.33 2.07 17.76
C LEU A 72 12.27 1.49 16.33
N PRO A 73 11.83 0.23 16.17
CA PRO A 73 11.65 -0.35 14.84
C PRO A 73 10.72 0.52 13.99
N CYS A 74 11.09 0.75 12.75
CA CYS A 74 10.33 1.53 11.81
C CYS A 74 9.95 0.68 10.60
N TYR A 75 8.78 0.95 10.05
CA TYR A 75 8.23 0.33 8.85
C TYR A 75 7.54 1.40 8.03
N ILE A 76 7.52 1.24 6.71
CA ILE A 76 6.84 2.15 5.80
C ILE A 76 5.79 1.35 5.05
N ILE A 77 4.65 1.99 4.76
CA ILE A 77 3.63 1.43 3.89
C ILE A 77 3.06 2.50 2.98
N SER A 78 2.91 2.20 1.68
CA SER A 78 2.18 3.09 0.77
C SER A 78 0.71 2.73 0.75
N THR A 79 -0.15 3.71 0.49
CA THR A 79 -1.59 3.51 0.28
C THR A 79 -1.97 3.41 -1.20
N GLY A 80 -0.98 3.18 -2.09
CA GLY A 80 -1.19 3.05 -3.53
C GLY A 80 -0.99 4.35 -4.29
N ASP A 81 -1.27 4.32 -5.60
CA ASP A 81 -0.99 5.39 -6.55
C ASP A 81 0.47 5.86 -6.46
N ASN A 82 1.38 4.89 -6.52
CA ASN A 82 2.81 5.15 -6.44
C ASN A 82 3.34 5.78 -7.73
N PHE A 83 2.70 5.46 -8.86
CA PHE A 83 3.09 5.82 -10.20
C PHE A 83 1.88 6.20 -11.05
N GLU A 84 2.06 7.08 -12.03
CA GLU A 84 1.04 7.50 -12.98
C GLU A 84 1.18 6.70 -14.29
N SER A 85 0.65 5.47 -14.34
CA SER A 85 0.88 4.53 -15.43
C SER A 85 0.40 5.01 -16.81
N ASN A 86 -0.65 5.83 -16.84
CA ASN A 86 -1.29 6.25 -18.10
C ASN A 86 -0.85 7.63 -18.62
N HIS A 87 -0.16 8.43 -17.80
CA HIS A 87 0.16 9.83 -18.11
C HIS A 87 1.54 10.23 -17.57
N HIS A 88 2.57 9.43 -17.85
CA HIS A 88 3.94 9.72 -17.42
C HIS A 88 4.83 10.13 -18.59
N ASP A 89 5.95 10.77 -18.28
CA ASP A 89 6.97 11.12 -19.25
C ASP A 89 7.61 9.87 -19.89
N ASP A 90 7.99 9.95 -21.16
CA ASP A 90 8.74 8.90 -21.84
C ASP A 90 10.03 8.56 -21.09
N GLY A 91 10.28 7.26 -20.90
CA GLY A 91 11.45 6.75 -20.21
C GLY A 91 11.34 6.68 -18.69
N LEU A 92 10.23 7.12 -18.10
CA LEU A 92 9.90 6.89 -16.69
C LEU A 92 9.04 5.61 -16.58
N TYR A 93 9.39 4.74 -15.66
CA TYR A 93 8.70 3.47 -15.39
C TYR A 93 8.49 3.26 -13.90
N LEU A 94 7.55 2.42 -13.53
CA LEU A 94 7.32 2.02 -12.14
C LEU A 94 8.59 1.48 -11.45
N ALA A 95 9.48 0.85 -12.22
CA ALA A 95 10.78 0.38 -11.74
C ALA A 95 11.69 1.51 -11.20
N ASN A 96 11.61 2.73 -11.78
CA ASN A 96 12.36 3.89 -11.29
C ASN A 96 11.80 4.36 -9.94
N VAL A 97 10.48 4.34 -9.78
CA VAL A 97 9.83 4.66 -8.50
C VAL A 97 10.21 3.62 -7.44
N LYS A 98 10.18 2.34 -7.79
CA LYS A 98 10.63 1.23 -6.93
C LYS A 98 12.07 1.43 -6.45
N GLU A 99 13.00 1.82 -7.34
CA GLU A 99 14.39 2.07 -7.00
C GLU A 99 14.50 3.19 -5.94
N VAL A 100 13.79 4.29 -6.14
CA VAL A 100 13.77 5.42 -5.19
C VAL A 100 13.16 5.01 -3.85
N MET A 101 12.03 4.31 -3.84
CA MET A 101 11.41 3.77 -2.62
C MET A 101 12.33 2.79 -1.89
N GLY A 102 13.08 1.97 -2.66
CA GLY A 102 14.04 1.01 -2.14
C GLY A 102 15.25 1.62 -1.42
N GLY A 103 15.46 2.93 -1.55
CA GLY A 103 16.49 3.70 -0.83
C GLY A 103 16.12 4.11 0.59
N THR A 104 15.00 3.65 1.15
CA THR A 104 14.62 3.91 2.54
C THR A 104 15.38 3.02 3.53
N LEU A 105 15.51 3.48 4.77
CA LEU A 105 16.32 2.83 5.82
C LEU A 105 15.57 1.76 6.62
N CYS A 106 14.33 1.45 6.28
CA CYS A 106 13.55 0.40 6.93
C CYS A 106 12.59 -0.27 5.92
N PRO A 107 12.02 -1.44 6.24
CA PRO A 107 11.16 -2.17 5.32
C PRO A 107 9.99 -1.35 4.80
N PHE A 108 9.79 -1.37 3.47
CA PHE A 108 8.74 -0.65 2.77
C PHE A 108 7.76 -1.64 2.11
N PHE A 109 6.53 -1.63 2.60
CA PHE A 109 5.42 -2.41 2.07
C PHE A 109 4.66 -1.55 1.06
N VAL A 110 4.31 -2.12 -0.08
CA VAL A 110 3.71 -1.38 -1.19
C VAL A 110 2.41 -2.02 -1.60
N ILE A 111 1.35 -1.22 -1.70
CA ILE A 111 0.09 -1.62 -2.34
C ILE A 111 -0.11 -0.82 -3.63
N ASN A 112 -1.01 -1.31 -4.48
CA ASN A 112 -1.42 -0.59 -5.70
C ASN A 112 -2.60 0.33 -5.45
N GLY A 113 -2.69 1.38 -6.29
CA GLY A 113 -3.89 2.18 -6.49
C GLY A 113 -4.42 2.05 -7.92
N ASN A 114 -5.32 2.97 -8.32
CA ASN A 114 -5.85 2.96 -9.68
C ASN A 114 -4.83 3.44 -10.73
N HIS A 115 -3.95 4.37 -10.37
CA HIS A 115 -2.90 4.86 -11.26
C HIS A 115 -1.70 3.91 -11.41
N ASP A 116 -1.55 2.92 -10.54
CA ASP A 116 -0.54 1.86 -10.67
C ASP A 116 -0.95 0.75 -11.65
N LYS A 117 -2.14 0.86 -12.26
CA LYS A 117 -2.71 -0.13 -13.17
C LYS A 117 -2.80 0.40 -14.60
N ASP A 118 -2.24 -0.31 -15.55
CA ASP A 118 -2.42 -0.06 -16.97
C ASP A 118 -3.62 -0.86 -17.51
N ALA A 119 -4.81 -0.31 -17.39
CA ALA A 119 -6.05 -1.00 -17.74
C ALA A 119 -6.18 -1.35 -19.23
N GLY A 120 -5.40 -0.71 -20.12
CA GLY A 120 -5.36 -1.00 -21.55
C GLY A 120 -4.50 -2.22 -21.94
N LYS A 121 -3.83 -2.87 -20.99
CA LYS A 121 -2.85 -3.94 -21.26
C LYS A 121 -3.18 -5.26 -20.56
N GLY A 122 -4.24 -5.95 -20.92
CA GLY A 122 -4.50 -7.30 -20.45
C GLY A 122 -4.65 -7.42 -18.93
N ASP A 123 -3.66 -8.00 -18.21
CA ASP A 123 -3.60 -7.91 -16.75
C ASP A 123 -3.05 -6.55 -16.33
N ALA A 124 -3.93 -5.63 -16.03
CA ALA A 124 -3.64 -4.25 -15.64
C ALA A 124 -2.64 -4.11 -14.47
N ALA A 125 -2.44 -5.15 -13.69
CA ALA A 125 -1.55 -5.15 -12.53
C ALA A 125 -0.19 -5.83 -12.78
N THR A 126 0.14 -6.21 -14.02
CA THR A 126 1.36 -6.97 -14.33
C THR A 126 2.61 -6.24 -13.87
N GLU A 127 2.75 -4.96 -14.21
CA GLU A 127 3.93 -4.18 -13.85
C GLU A 127 4.08 -4.04 -12.33
N HIS A 128 2.98 -3.79 -11.61
CA HIS A 128 2.99 -3.76 -10.15
C HIS A 128 3.42 -5.10 -9.55
N LYS A 129 2.88 -6.22 -10.06
CA LYS A 129 3.25 -7.56 -9.59
C LYS A 129 4.72 -7.88 -9.83
N ASP A 130 5.27 -7.44 -10.95
CA ASP A 130 6.67 -7.63 -11.28
C ASP A 130 7.59 -6.79 -10.38
N CYS A 131 7.19 -5.58 -10.05
CA CYS A 131 7.96 -4.68 -9.19
C CYS A 131 7.84 -5.03 -7.70
N PHE A 132 6.63 -5.23 -7.20
CA PHE A 132 6.34 -5.26 -5.75
C PHE A 132 5.78 -6.60 -5.26
N GLY A 133 5.27 -7.45 -6.13
CA GLY A 133 4.72 -8.74 -5.75
C GLY A 133 3.18 -8.75 -5.67
N PRO A 134 2.60 -9.52 -4.74
CA PRO A 134 1.16 -9.77 -4.74
C PRO A 134 0.33 -8.53 -4.44
N MET A 135 -0.85 -8.46 -5.07
CA MET A 135 -1.83 -7.39 -4.87
C MET A 135 -2.56 -7.49 -3.52
N ASN A 136 -2.63 -8.71 -2.97
CA ASN A 136 -3.24 -8.97 -1.67
C ASN A 136 -2.27 -9.80 -0.85
N TYR A 137 -2.00 -9.37 0.37
CA TYR A 137 -1.08 -10.05 1.28
C TYR A 137 -1.32 -9.61 2.73
N SER A 138 -0.82 -10.41 3.68
CA SER A 138 -0.88 -10.08 5.10
C SER A 138 0.44 -10.36 5.81
N PHE A 139 0.64 -9.71 6.95
CA PHE A 139 1.82 -9.90 7.80
C PHE A 139 1.55 -9.45 9.23
N ASN A 140 2.41 -9.84 10.15
CA ASN A 140 2.32 -9.45 11.55
C ASN A 140 3.52 -8.60 11.96
N ILE A 141 3.26 -7.50 12.68
CA ILE A 141 4.28 -6.75 13.41
C ILE A 141 3.78 -6.56 14.84
N GLY A 142 4.53 -7.06 15.80
CA GLY A 142 4.14 -6.98 17.21
C GLY A 142 2.73 -7.51 17.49
N GLY A 143 1.91 -6.71 18.14
CA GLY A 143 0.51 -7.03 18.47
C GLY A 143 -0.48 -6.77 17.34
N ALA A 144 -0.06 -6.26 16.20
CA ALA A 144 -0.93 -5.94 15.06
C ALA A 144 -0.84 -7.00 13.95
N HIS A 145 -1.96 -7.19 13.27
CA HIS A 145 -2.07 -7.94 12.03
C HIS A 145 -2.43 -6.99 10.90
N PHE A 146 -1.59 -6.94 9.89
CA PHE A 146 -1.73 -6.07 8.73
C PHE A 146 -2.25 -6.87 7.54
N VAL A 147 -3.25 -6.32 6.85
CA VAL A 147 -3.83 -6.90 5.64
C VAL A 147 -3.84 -5.84 4.55
N CYS A 148 -3.13 -6.08 3.48
CA CYS A 148 -3.08 -5.24 2.29
C CYS A 148 -4.03 -5.82 1.24
N LEU A 149 -4.94 -5.00 0.71
CA LEU A 149 -5.99 -5.44 -0.20
C LEU A 149 -6.11 -4.48 -1.39
N ASP A 150 -6.07 -5.04 -2.58
CA ASP A 150 -6.44 -4.33 -3.80
C ASP A 150 -7.95 -4.14 -3.87
N ASN A 151 -8.41 -2.92 -3.69
CA ASN A 151 -9.84 -2.60 -3.72
C ASN A 151 -10.27 -1.77 -4.94
N ILE A 152 -9.43 -1.71 -5.99
CA ILE A 152 -9.72 -1.05 -7.26
C ILE A 152 -10.06 -2.09 -8.33
N ARG A 153 -11.24 -2.01 -8.88
CA ARG A 153 -11.79 -2.97 -9.85
C ARG A 153 -12.13 -2.29 -11.16
N PHE A 154 -11.27 -2.38 -12.16
CA PHE A 154 -11.53 -1.87 -13.50
C PHE A 154 -12.59 -2.71 -14.22
N SER A 155 -13.54 -2.04 -14.84
CA SER A 155 -14.55 -2.63 -15.73
C SER A 155 -14.19 -2.47 -17.21
N ASN A 156 -13.37 -1.49 -17.53
CA ASN A 156 -12.79 -1.20 -18.84
C ASN A 156 -11.52 -0.36 -18.64
N ASP A 157 -10.96 0.22 -19.69
CA ASP A 157 -9.69 0.94 -19.66
C ASP A 157 -9.71 2.23 -18.82
N THR A 158 -10.88 2.76 -18.51
CA THR A 158 -11.02 4.04 -17.80
C THR A 158 -11.88 3.97 -16.56
N ASP A 159 -12.89 3.09 -16.57
CA ASP A 159 -13.88 3.05 -15.51
C ASP A 159 -13.57 1.95 -14.49
N TYR A 160 -13.59 2.32 -13.23
CA TYR A 160 -13.43 1.38 -12.13
C TYR A 160 -14.49 1.59 -11.04
N SER A 161 -14.66 0.55 -10.25
CA SER A 161 -15.44 0.58 -9.01
C SER A 161 -14.55 0.20 -7.83
N THR A 162 -14.97 0.55 -6.63
CA THR A 162 -14.29 0.16 -5.40
C THR A 162 -14.96 -1.04 -4.75
N GLY A 163 -14.18 -1.91 -4.16
CA GLY A 163 -14.68 -3.10 -3.46
C GLY A 163 -13.82 -4.33 -3.65
N PHE A 164 -14.31 -5.45 -3.16
CA PHE A 164 -13.61 -6.73 -3.21
C PHE A 164 -14.33 -7.75 -4.07
N THR A 165 -13.59 -8.66 -4.67
CA THR A 165 -14.14 -9.87 -5.30
C THR A 165 -14.52 -10.91 -4.24
N ASP A 166 -15.37 -11.86 -4.62
CA ASP A 166 -15.71 -12.98 -3.72
C ASP A 166 -14.45 -13.76 -3.32
N ALA A 167 -13.54 -13.98 -4.26
CA ALA A 167 -12.26 -14.65 -3.99
C ALA A 167 -11.38 -13.90 -2.98
N GLN A 168 -11.39 -12.55 -2.98
CA GLN A 168 -10.69 -11.76 -1.97
C GLN A 168 -11.37 -11.87 -0.59
N ILE A 169 -12.70 -11.91 -0.55
CA ILE A 169 -13.45 -12.13 0.70
C ILE A 169 -13.15 -13.52 1.27
N GLU A 170 -13.17 -14.57 0.44
CA GLU A 170 -12.80 -15.92 0.84
C GLU A 170 -11.34 -15.99 1.34
N TRP A 171 -10.41 -15.36 0.64
CA TRP A 171 -9.01 -15.30 1.05
C TRP A 171 -8.87 -14.59 2.41
N LEU A 172 -9.50 -13.44 2.58
CA LEU A 172 -9.48 -12.68 3.84
C LEU A 172 -10.09 -13.49 4.99
N GLU A 173 -11.19 -14.20 4.74
CA GLU A 173 -11.79 -15.09 5.74
C GLU A 173 -10.82 -16.18 6.21
N GLN A 174 -10.10 -16.81 5.28
CA GLN A 174 -9.10 -17.84 5.63
C GLN A 174 -7.91 -17.25 6.39
N ASP A 175 -7.42 -16.09 5.98
CA ASP A 175 -6.33 -15.38 6.65
C ASP A 175 -6.72 -15.06 8.11
N LEU A 176 -7.86 -14.41 8.32
CA LEU A 176 -8.33 -13.97 9.63
C LEU A 176 -8.69 -15.14 10.58
N LYS A 177 -9.02 -16.33 10.07
CA LYS A 177 -9.23 -17.53 10.90
C LYS A 177 -7.99 -17.93 11.71
N THR A 178 -6.82 -17.57 11.24
CA THR A 178 -5.54 -17.90 11.91
C THR A 178 -5.07 -16.81 12.86
N VAL A 179 -5.77 -15.67 12.92
CA VAL A 179 -5.39 -14.46 13.65
C VAL A 179 -6.18 -14.36 14.95
N SER A 180 -5.49 -14.16 16.06
CA SER A 180 -6.16 -13.87 17.35
C SER A 180 -6.95 -12.56 17.27
N THR A 181 -8.20 -12.59 17.66
CA THR A 181 -9.08 -11.40 17.71
C THR A 181 -8.67 -10.35 18.75
N SER A 182 -7.70 -10.67 19.62
CA SER A 182 -7.07 -9.71 20.53
C SER A 182 -5.99 -8.85 19.86
N ARG A 183 -5.59 -9.15 18.62
CA ARG A 183 -4.68 -8.29 17.86
C ARG A 183 -5.43 -7.07 17.33
N ILE A 184 -4.71 -5.97 17.18
CA ILE A 184 -5.17 -4.84 16.39
C ILE A 184 -5.18 -5.28 14.92
N LEU A 185 -6.31 -5.15 14.25
CA LEU A 185 -6.42 -5.41 12.81
C LEU A 185 -6.19 -4.10 12.05
N VAL A 186 -5.20 -4.09 11.17
CA VAL A 186 -4.86 -2.94 10.34
C VAL A 186 -5.05 -3.32 8.88
N LEU A 187 -5.99 -2.66 8.21
CA LEU A 187 -6.30 -2.87 6.81
C LEU A 187 -5.70 -1.74 5.98
N ILE A 188 -4.99 -2.09 4.94
CA ILE A 188 -4.40 -1.12 4.01
C ILE A 188 -5.07 -1.33 2.66
N MET A 189 -5.67 -0.29 2.12
CA MET A 189 -6.34 -0.30 0.83
C MET A 189 -6.22 1.07 0.18
N HIS A 190 -6.33 1.15 -1.14
CA HIS A 190 -6.15 2.43 -1.81
C HIS A 190 -7.35 3.36 -1.60
N ALA A 191 -8.54 2.95 -2.06
CA ALA A 191 -9.74 3.78 -1.91
C ALA A 191 -10.37 3.62 -0.53
N PRO A 192 -10.75 4.71 0.16
CA PRO A 192 -11.42 4.65 1.45
C PRO A 192 -12.79 3.98 1.34
N LEU A 193 -13.24 3.33 2.43
CA LEU A 193 -14.58 2.77 2.50
C LEU A 193 -15.63 3.88 2.41
N ARG A 194 -16.47 3.78 1.38
CA ARG A 194 -17.60 4.68 1.13
C ARG A 194 -18.90 3.86 1.00
N SER A 195 -20.02 4.53 0.75
CA SER A 195 -21.34 3.89 0.68
C SER A 195 -21.46 2.82 -0.44
N ASN A 196 -20.84 3.06 -1.59
CA ASN A 196 -20.97 2.23 -2.80
C ASN A 196 -19.81 1.23 -2.98
N PHE A 197 -19.48 0.52 -1.93
CA PHE A 197 -18.37 -0.44 -1.92
C PHE A 197 -18.89 -1.86 -2.20
N THR A 198 -18.34 -2.55 -3.22
CA THR A 198 -18.77 -3.91 -3.57
C THR A 198 -18.35 -4.91 -2.48
N ASN A 199 -19.22 -5.87 -2.13
CA ASN A 199 -19.04 -6.84 -1.06
C ASN A 199 -18.84 -6.24 0.33
N LYS A 200 -19.36 -5.04 0.55
CA LYS A 200 -19.25 -4.31 1.81
C LYS A 200 -19.71 -5.12 3.02
N ASP A 201 -20.89 -5.72 2.94
CA ASP A 201 -21.48 -6.42 4.09
C ASP A 201 -20.70 -7.69 4.45
N ALA A 202 -20.23 -8.45 3.46
CA ALA A 202 -19.36 -9.60 3.65
C ALA A 202 -18.03 -9.17 4.31
N PHE A 203 -17.41 -8.14 3.79
CA PHE A 203 -16.19 -7.56 4.36
C PHE A 203 -16.38 -7.12 5.82
N TRP A 204 -17.43 -6.34 6.11
CA TRP A 204 -17.75 -5.90 7.47
C TRP A 204 -17.95 -7.05 8.46
N SER A 205 -18.60 -8.13 8.01
CA SER A 205 -18.86 -9.29 8.84
C SER A 205 -17.58 -9.94 9.34
N LEU A 206 -16.53 -9.98 8.52
CA LEU A 206 -15.23 -10.55 8.89
C LEU A 206 -14.49 -9.73 9.96
N LEU A 207 -14.74 -8.43 10.03
CA LEU A 207 -14.03 -7.54 10.94
C LEU A 207 -14.63 -7.50 12.36
N GLN A 208 -15.86 -7.98 12.53
CA GLN A 208 -16.64 -7.78 13.75
C GLN A 208 -16.05 -8.42 15.01
N SER A 209 -15.32 -9.50 14.85
CA SER A 209 -14.72 -10.24 15.99
C SER A 209 -13.51 -9.54 16.61
N PHE A 210 -12.86 -8.63 15.87
CA PHE A 210 -11.66 -7.95 16.35
C PHE A 210 -12.00 -6.80 17.30
N GLY A 211 -11.23 -6.64 18.38
CA GLY A 211 -11.42 -5.58 19.38
C GLY A 211 -11.20 -4.18 18.80
N GLU A 212 -10.16 -4.01 18.00
CA GLU A 212 -9.72 -2.74 17.41
C GLU A 212 -9.39 -2.94 15.94
N VAL A 213 -9.91 -2.05 15.06
CA VAL A 213 -9.72 -2.11 13.63
C VAL A 213 -9.40 -0.73 13.09
N HIS A 214 -8.32 -0.63 12.32
CA HIS A 214 -7.91 0.56 11.60
C HIS A 214 -7.88 0.29 10.10
N ILE A 215 -8.24 1.30 9.32
CA ILE A 215 -8.09 1.33 7.87
C ILE A 215 -7.20 2.50 7.50
N PHE A 216 -6.17 2.27 6.70
CA PHE A 216 -5.38 3.31 6.06
C PHE A 216 -5.67 3.31 4.57
N ALA A 217 -5.97 4.48 4.03
CA ALA A 217 -6.32 4.69 2.62
C ALA A 217 -5.72 5.99 2.08
N GLY A 218 -5.75 6.15 0.76
CA GLY A 218 -5.36 7.35 0.03
C GLY A 218 -6.46 7.78 -0.93
N HIS A 219 -6.15 7.90 -2.22
CA HIS A 219 -7.08 8.07 -3.34
C HIS A 219 -7.76 9.45 -3.44
N THR A 220 -8.24 10.01 -2.34
CA THR A 220 -8.97 11.29 -2.36
C THR A 220 -8.07 12.50 -2.28
N HIS A 221 -6.78 12.29 -1.99
CA HIS A 221 -5.77 13.31 -1.80
C HIS A 221 -6.07 14.31 -0.67
N ASP A 222 -6.96 13.94 0.24
CA ASP A 222 -7.31 14.71 1.43
C ASP A 222 -6.80 14.01 2.69
N ASN A 223 -6.48 14.77 3.73
CA ASN A 223 -6.22 14.21 5.06
C ASN A 223 -7.54 14.16 5.85
N GLU A 224 -8.03 12.96 6.09
CA GLU A 224 -9.30 12.74 6.79
C GLU A 224 -9.17 11.63 7.83
N ASN A 225 -9.70 11.86 9.03
CA ASN A 225 -9.85 10.83 10.06
C ASN A 225 -11.33 10.65 10.36
N VAL A 226 -11.85 9.47 10.07
CA VAL A 226 -13.28 9.15 10.21
C VAL A 226 -13.47 7.93 11.09
N THR A 227 -14.43 8.01 12.01
CA THR A 227 -14.92 6.84 12.71
C THR A 227 -16.18 6.30 12.03
N LEU A 228 -16.05 5.14 11.41
CA LEU A 228 -17.19 4.40 10.83
C LEU A 228 -17.88 3.63 11.95
N LYS A 229 -19.19 3.84 12.14
CA LYS A 229 -19.89 3.37 13.35
C LYS A 229 -20.75 2.12 13.16
N THR A 230 -20.94 1.65 11.96
CA THR A 230 -21.89 0.56 11.69
C THR A 230 -21.24 -0.52 10.84
N PRO A 231 -21.42 -1.78 11.21
CA PRO A 231 -21.99 -2.37 12.41
C PRO A 231 -21.07 -2.34 13.63
N LYS A 232 -19.82 -1.93 13.43
CA LYS A 232 -18.77 -1.83 14.45
C LYS A 232 -18.00 -0.53 14.24
N GLU A 233 -17.45 0.01 15.30
CA GLU A 233 -16.53 1.14 15.24
C GLU A 233 -15.20 0.74 14.60
N ILE A 234 -14.86 1.44 13.51
CA ILE A 234 -13.60 1.29 12.77
C ILE A 234 -13.03 2.69 12.54
N TYR A 235 -11.74 2.83 12.79
CA TYR A 235 -11.01 4.06 12.55
C TYR A 235 -10.44 4.06 11.13
N GLN A 236 -10.92 4.96 10.28
CA GLN A 236 -10.41 5.13 8.94
C GLN A 236 -9.56 6.40 8.84
N HIS A 237 -8.33 6.23 8.41
CA HIS A 237 -7.34 7.27 8.17
C HIS A 237 -7.11 7.38 6.67
N VAL A 238 -7.48 8.51 6.08
CA VAL A 238 -7.22 8.81 4.68
C VAL A 238 -6.05 9.78 4.62
N HIS A 239 -5.09 9.50 3.76
CA HIS A 239 -3.85 10.25 3.63
C HIS A 239 -3.84 11.05 2.33
N GLY A 240 -3.37 12.29 2.42
CA GLY A 240 -3.10 13.12 1.27
C GLY A 240 -1.89 12.65 0.47
N THR A 241 -1.64 13.30 -0.65
CA THR A 241 -0.59 12.93 -1.60
C THR A 241 0.81 13.30 -1.08
N ALA A 242 1.76 12.38 -1.28
CA ALA A 242 3.14 12.53 -0.82
C ALA A 242 4.03 13.36 -1.76
N CYS A 243 3.62 13.66 -2.98
CA CYS A 243 4.39 14.52 -3.89
C CYS A 243 3.61 15.72 -4.45
N GLY A 244 2.54 16.11 -3.77
CA GLY A 244 1.79 17.31 -4.02
C GLY A 244 0.82 17.27 -5.22
N ALA A 245 0.70 16.15 -5.94
CA ALA A 245 -0.27 16.03 -7.03
C ALA A 245 -1.70 16.22 -6.50
N TRP A 246 -2.47 17.12 -7.15
CA TRP A 246 -3.83 17.49 -6.74
C TRP A 246 -3.97 18.18 -5.38
N TRP A 247 -2.89 18.34 -4.64
CA TRP A 247 -2.87 19.09 -3.39
C TRP A 247 -3.01 20.58 -3.67
N LYS A 248 -3.88 21.27 -2.97
CA LYS A 248 -4.12 22.71 -3.14
C LYS A 248 -3.21 23.51 -2.21
N SER A 249 -2.08 23.95 -2.72
CA SER A 249 -1.14 24.80 -2.00
C SER A 249 -0.40 25.72 -2.98
N ASP A 250 0.58 26.49 -2.49
CA ASP A 250 1.49 27.28 -3.34
C ASP A 250 2.19 26.37 -4.35
N ILE A 251 2.48 26.91 -5.52
CA ILE A 251 3.10 26.17 -6.62
C ILE A 251 4.63 26.28 -6.51
N CYS A 252 5.31 25.15 -6.57
CA CYS A 252 6.76 25.06 -6.65
C CYS A 252 7.28 25.46 -8.03
N ALA A 253 8.59 25.68 -8.15
CA ALA A 253 9.23 26.09 -9.39
C ALA A 253 9.04 25.12 -10.56
N ASP A 254 8.84 23.84 -10.28
CA ASP A 254 8.54 22.79 -11.27
C ASP A 254 7.05 22.68 -11.65
N GLY A 255 6.20 23.55 -11.10
CA GLY A 255 4.77 23.60 -11.38
C GLY A 255 3.91 22.65 -10.55
N THR A 256 4.47 21.92 -9.58
CA THR A 256 3.71 21.08 -8.66
C THR A 256 3.27 21.85 -7.41
N PRO A 257 2.11 21.54 -6.81
CA PRO A 257 1.73 22.11 -5.53
C PRO A 257 2.74 21.74 -4.43
N ASN A 258 3.02 22.68 -3.53
CA ASN A 258 3.90 22.47 -2.39
C ASN A 258 3.11 21.83 -1.25
N GLY A 259 3.57 20.70 -0.74
CA GLY A 259 2.97 20.05 0.41
C GLY A 259 3.01 18.53 0.33
N TYR A 260 3.04 17.93 1.49
CA TYR A 260 2.84 16.51 1.79
C TYR A 260 2.48 16.31 3.28
#